data_81df73ee68f86ffe58b64139268ff240
#
_entry.id   81df73ee68f86ffe58b64139268ff240
#
_cell.length_a   1.000
_cell.length_b   1.000
_cell.length_c   1.000
_cell.angle_alpha   90.00
_cell.angle_beta   90.00
_cell.angle_gamma   90.00
#
_symmetry.space_group_name_H-M   'P 1'
#
loop_
_entity.id
_entity.type
_entity.pdbx_description
1 polymer ?
#
loop_
_entity_poly.entity_id
_entity_poly.type
_entity_poly.pdbx_seq_one_letter_code
_entity_poly.pdbx_strand_id
1 'polypeptide(L)'
;SVLTDINVSHNNLDTLAYDNIYALRSLDISHNKFQDIILKDADNLRSLHAEDNQLAMLLLSHSDSLDYLNVANNQLDTVYVPQGAPLAYYNISGNKFSLANMPGRFGLDEAHFIYAPQQEIPIATSSPGVNLSDQLITLDGNTTQFVWKTADGKTLTEGTDYTLSAGNTKFINLTAGKVYCEISHAAYPAFSGDKVLRTTLVQPIDMPSVELASFTTANNGEEVKLSLAAEKEGTSVYFDWNGDGNVTPYTLGTTYRRFTATTKANTKVRVLVADEADKLTVFSMMDATLSDADLSHLAEVPAITVANAGLDTLTLPATDKVTELNVSGNNLTNIDLTKYPNLVFLSVNSNRMDSIDLSPCHNLQVAYVANNGLTALNLDNPQLWNLDAGTNRLTSVSLKDVPSLYQVWFNDNRLSTLDVASLANLHVLNVSGNRMRFSTLPANEGLYASNYSYARQDSIEAVCQNGTVDLSSEAEVKGTPTTFRWFVGMPSLDENNELQGEELVPNDEYTVDGGVTTFKLTGSFDNLVCTMTNDRFPNLIQRTAYITFDPTAGIGQASLSSAPAVRVQSGSVSISASGQAEARIYGLNGRMVARLSLNHGQGTIKLLPGVYIVCVNNKTGKIIVK
;
A
#
# COMPACT_ATOMS: atom_id res chain seq x y z
N SER A 1 -5.15 -32.88 46.76
CA SER A 1 -3.89 -32.23 47.22
C SER A 1 -3.42 -31.28 46.15
N VAL A 2 -3.17 -30.09 46.53
CA VAL A 2 -2.66 -29.06 45.62
C VAL A 2 -1.13 -29.14 45.65
N LEU A 3 -0.47 -29.33 44.49
CA LEU A 3 0.98 -29.36 44.38
C LEU A 3 1.55 -27.99 44.73
N THR A 4 2.50 -27.97 45.66
CA THR A 4 3.19 -26.75 46.10
C THR A 4 4.65 -26.73 45.63
N ASP A 5 5.24 -27.92 45.37
CA ASP A 5 6.63 -28.08 45.00
C ASP A 5 6.72 -29.11 43.84
N ILE A 6 7.42 -28.75 42.79
CA ILE A 6 7.72 -29.60 41.63
C ILE A 6 9.21 -29.57 41.42
N ASN A 7 9.82 -30.77 41.42
CA ASN A 7 11.19 -30.93 41.00
C ASN A 7 11.25 -31.99 39.90
N VAL A 8 11.65 -31.57 38.70
CA VAL A 8 11.89 -32.43 37.53
C VAL A 8 13.28 -32.17 36.94
N SER A 9 14.20 -31.72 37.78
CA SER A 9 15.57 -31.41 37.38
C SER A 9 16.34 -32.62 36.90
N HIS A 10 17.44 -32.40 36.16
CA HIS A 10 18.36 -33.42 35.66
C HIS A 10 17.68 -34.48 34.79
N ASN A 11 16.82 -34.05 33.87
CA ASN A 11 16.14 -34.93 32.93
C ASN A 11 16.40 -34.49 31.48
N ASN A 12 15.68 -35.02 30.52
CA ASN A 12 15.73 -34.66 29.11
C ASN A 12 14.41 -34.00 28.65
N LEU A 13 13.70 -33.33 29.56
CA LEU A 13 12.40 -32.74 29.27
C LEU A 13 12.57 -31.47 28.43
N ASP A 14 11.75 -31.36 27.42
CA ASP A 14 11.60 -30.16 26.57
C ASP A 14 10.27 -29.43 26.76
N THR A 15 9.31 -30.16 27.36
CA THR A 15 7.98 -29.61 27.68
C THR A 15 7.55 -30.08 29.07
N LEU A 16 6.78 -29.26 29.76
CA LEU A 16 6.11 -29.58 31.01
C LEU A 16 4.66 -29.12 30.89
N ALA A 17 3.74 -30.07 30.90
CA ALA A 17 2.32 -29.79 30.94
C ALA A 17 1.87 -29.53 32.38
N TYR A 18 1.30 -28.40 32.64
CA TYR A 18 0.76 -28.04 33.94
C TYR A 18 -0.54 -27.27 33.79
N ASP A 19 -1.54 -27.62 34.65
CA ASP A 19 -2.78 -26.90 34.80
C ASP A 19 -2.95 -26.48 36.25
N ASN A 20 -3.50 -25.29 36.52
CA ASN A 20 -3.88 -24.81 37.86
C ASN A 20 -2.69 -24.77 38.86
N ILE A 21 -1.59 -24.06 38.49
CA ILE A 21 -0.39 -23.94 39.32
C ILE A 21 -0.43 -22.82 40.36
N TYR A 22 -1.61 -22.25 40.64
CA TYR A 22 -1.78 -21.13 41.57
C TYR A 22 -1.27 -21.40 43.01
N ALA A 23 -1.11 -22.67 43.42
CA ALA A 23 -0.55 -23.04 44.70
C ALA A 23 0.95 -23.34 44.70
N LEU A 24 1.58 -23.35 43.51
CA LEU A 24 2.98 -23.70 43.37
C LEU A 24 3.87 -22.66 44.07
N ARG A 25 4.79 -23.12 44.89
CA ARG A 25 5.75 -22.31 45.64
C ARG A 25 7.18 -22.50 45.14
N SER A 26 7.52 -23.70 44.71
CA SER A 26 8.84 -24.04 44.22
C SER A 26 8.74 -24.84 42.94
N LEU A 27 9.50 -24.42 41.93
CA LEU A 27 9.64 -25.14 40.69
C LEU A 27 11.12 -25.30 40.35
N ASP A 28 11.55 -26.55 40.24
CA ASP A 28 12.89 -26.91 39.79
C ASP A 28 12.79 -27.71 38.48
N ILE A 29 13.17 -27.02 37.38
CA ILE A 29 13.25 -27.57 36.01
C ILE A 29 14.68 -27.53 35.49
N SER A 30 15.65 -27.28 36.36
CA SER A 30 17.07 -27.16 35.98
C SER A 30 17.61 -28.39 35.25
N HIS A 31 18.66 -28.22 34.46
CA HIS A 31 19.36 -29.27 33.73
C HIS A 31 18.42 -30.11 32.83
N ASN A 32 17.68 -29.44 31.95
CA ASN A 32 16.75 -30.04 30.99
C ASN A 32 16.97 -29.46 29.58
N LYS A 33 15.94 -29.50 28.72
CA LYS A 33 15.98 -28.97 27.34
C LYS A 33 14.86 -28.00 27.04
N PHE A 34 14.29 -27.37 28.04
CA PHE A 34 13.21 -26.40 27.85
C PHE A 34 13.67 -25.22 26.98
N GLN A 35 12.87 -24.88 25.97
CA GLN A 35 13.11 -23.73 25.08
C GLN A 35 12.30 -22.50 25.48
N ASP A 36 11.13 -22.71 26.07
CA ASP A 36 10.29 -21.67 26.64
C ASP A 36 9.57 -22.17 27.89
N ILE A 37 9.20 -21.24 28.77
CA ILE A 37 8.36 -21.47 29.95
C ILE A 37 7.44 -20.27 30.13
N ILE A 38 6.14 -20.55 30.20
CA ILE A 38 5.09 -19.55 30.41
C ILE A 38 4.33 -19.93 31.67
N LEU A 39 4.68 -19.34 32.81
CA LEU A 39 4.02 -19.56 34.09
C LEU A 39 2.87 -18.55 34.27
N LYS A 40 1.69 -18.92 33.76
CA LYS A 40 0.45 -18.17 34.02
C LYS A 40 -0.14 -18.66 35.36
N ASP A 41 -0.69 -17.76 36.13
CA ASP A 41 -1.37 -18.06 37.39
C ASP A 41 -0.43 -18.66 38.48
N ALA A 42 0.87 -18.34 38.45
CA ALA A 42 1.85 -18.77 39.45
C ALA A 42 2.04 -17.74 40.60
N ASP A 43 0.95 -17.17 41.10
CA ASP A 43 0.93 -16.05 42.06
C ASP A 43 1.69 -16.34 43.36
N ASN A 44 1.76 -17.61 43.78
CA ASN A 44 2.42 -18.05 44.99
C ASN A 44 3.87 -18.55 44.77
N LEU A 45 4.39 -18.49 43.55
CA LEU A 45 5.73 -18.98 43.24
C LEU A 45 6.78 -18.10 43.96
N ARG A 46 7.62 -18.78 44.77
CA ARG A 46 8.72 -18.15 45.52
C ARG A 46 10.06 -18.50 44.95
N SER A 47 10.24 -19.74 44.50
CA SER A 47 11.52 -20.21 44.01
C SER A 47 11.39 -20.84 42.63
N LEU A 48 12.21 -20.35 41.68
CA LEU A 48 12.37 -20.94 40.36
C LEU A 48 13.83 -21.26 40.07
N HIS A 49 14.10 -22.58 39.89
CA HIS A 49 15.36 -23.11 39.40
C HIS A 49 15.15 -23.56 37.95
N ALA A 50 15.72 -22.84 37.00
CA ALA A 50 15.59 -23.10 35.56
C ALA A 50 16.94 -23.00 34.84
N GLU A 51 18.03 -23.08 35.59
CA GLU A 51 19.38 -23.05 35.03
C GLU A 51 19.67 -24.27 34.14
N ASP A 52 20.65 -24.14 33.25
CA ASP A 52 21.12 -25.18 32.36
C ASP A 52 20.00 -25.77 31.47
N ASN A 53 19.31 -24.89 30.77
CA ASN A 53 18.30 -25.22 29.77
C ASN A 53 18.59 -24.52 28.41
N GLN A 54 17.61 -24.42 27.54
CA GLN A 54 17.71 -23.74 26.24
C GLN A 54 16.69 -22.59 26.13
N LEU A 55 16.26 -22.02 27.28
CA LEU A 55 15.21 -21.03 27.36
C LEU A 55 15.57 -19.78 26.54
N ALA A 56 14.78 -19.51 25.50
CA ALA A 56 14.82 -18.26 24.76
C ALA A 56 13.74 -17.27 25.26
N MET A 57 12.72 -17.76 25.97
CA MET A 57 11.66 -16.97 26.55
C MET A 57 11.31 -17.49 27.95
N LEU A 58 11.13 -16.56 28.90
CA LEU A 58 10.60 -16.82 30.23
C LEU A 58 9.62 -15.70 30.61
N LEU A 59 8.37 -16.07 30.86
CA LEU A 59 7.33 -15.13 31.25
C LEU A 59 6.78 -15.45 32.65
N LEU A 60 6.99 -14.52 33.60
CA LEU A 60 6.61 -14.62 35.02
C LEU A 60 5.57 -13.53 35.38
N SER A 61 4.51 -13.40 34.61
CA SER A 61 3.60 -12.24 34.65
C SER A 61 2.84 -12.02 35.99
N HIS A 62 2.71 -13.06 36.83
CA HIS A 62 1.96 -12.99 38.10
C HIS A 62 2.74 -13.56 39.29
N SER A 63 4.07 -13.61 39.22
CA SER A 63 4.91 -14.18 40.28
C SER A 63 5.39 -13.10 41.26
N ASP A 64 4.47 -12.32 41.83
CA ASP A 64 4.78 -11.21 42.75
C ASP A 64 5.39 -11.66 44.09
N SER A 65 5.34 -12.96 44.40
CA SER A 65 5.92 -13.57 45.59
C SER A 65 7.34 -14.14 45.39
N LEU A 66 7.91 -13.97 44.17
CA LEU A 66 9.19 -14.60 43.82
C LEU A 66 10.35 -14.00 44.61
N ASP A 67 11.03 -14.83 45.39
CA ASP A 67 12.20 -14.45 46.20
C ASP A 67 13.53 -15.05 45.69
N TYR A 68 13.45 -16.15 44.94
CA TYR A 68 14.61 -16.82 44.35
C TYR A 68 14.38 -17.10 42.86
N LEU A 69 15.29 -16.61 42.01
CA LEU A 69 15.28 -16.84 40.56
C LEU A 69 16.66 -17.21 40.05
N ASN A 70 16.82 -18.45 39.58
CA ASN A 70 18.02 -18.88 38.88
C ASN A 70 17.65 -19.34 37.45
N VAL A 71 18.12 -18.60 36.45
CA VAL A 71 17.94 -18.88 35.03
C VAL A 71 19.29 -18.90 34.29
N ALA A 72 20.35 -19.19 35.00
CA ALA A 72 21.69 -19.22 34.45
C ALA A 72 21.83 -20.23 33.29
N ASN A 73 22.77 -19.99 32.38
CA ASN A 73 23.11 -20.90 31.29
C ASN A 73 21.90 -21.25 30.39
N ASN A 74 21.24 -20.23 29.86
CA ASN A 74 20.14 -20.33 28.92
C ASN A 74 20.41 -19.50 27.65
N GLN A 75 19.36 -19.17 26.88
CA GLN A 75 19.45 -18.35 25.67
C GLN A 75 18.66 -17.04 25.81
N LEU A 76 18.35 -16.62 27.06
CA LEU A 76 17.52 -15.45 27.35
C LEU A 76 18.28 -14.16 26.99
N ASP A 77 17.60 -13.28 26.28
CA ASP A 77 17.98 -11.86 26.11
C ASP A 77 16.99 -10.91 26.81
N THR A 78 15.89 -11.45 27.27
CA THR A 78 14.84 -10.72 28.00
C THR A 78 14.25 -11.64 29.07
N VAL A 79 14.01 -11.06 30.26
CA VAL A 79 13.25 -11.70 31.32
C VAL A 79 12.35 -10.67 31.98
N TYR A 80 11.10 -10.99 32.09
CA TYR A 80 10.14 -10.15 32.80
C TYR A 80 9.92 -10.69 34.21
N VAL A 81 10.36 -9.95 35.21
CA VAL A 81 10.08 -10.18 36.64
C VAL A 81 9.17 -9.06 37.12
N PRO A 82 8.07 -9.36 37.83
CA PRO A 82 7.21 -8.32 38.39
C PRO A 82 7.97 -7.34 39.28
N GLN A 83 7.72 -6.05 39.12
CA GLN A 83 8.49 -4.99 39.80
C GLN A 83 8.39 -5.05 41.34
N GLY A 84 7.33 -5.68 41.86
CA GLY A 84 7.09 -5.87 43.30
C GLY A 84 7.67 -7.17 43.89
N ALA A 85 8.30 -8.02 43.06
CA ALA A 85 8.82 -9.31 43.52
C ALA A 85 9.93 -9.11 44.57
N PRO A 86 9.85 -9.78 45.74
CA PRO A 86 10.80 -9.61 46.85
C PRO A 86 12.08 -10.43 46.65
N LEU A 87 12.70 -10.33 45.45
CA LEU A 87 13.87 -11.13 45.12
C LEU A 87 14.97 -10.97 46.17
N ALA A 88 15.45 -12.08 46.71
CA ALA A 88 16.62 -12.22 47.54
C ALA A 88 17.83 -12.82 46.81
N TYR A 89 17.57 -13.50 45.69
CA TYR A 89 18.60 -14.05 44.80
C TYR A 89 18.13 -14.02 43.35
N TYR A 90 19.00 -13.56 42.44
CA TYR A 90 18.69 -13.46 41.02
C TYR A 90 19.94 -13.76 40.19
N ASN A 91 19.94 -14.88 39.46
CA ASN A 91 21.05 -15.32 38.63
C ASN A 91 20.62 -15.44 37.16
N ILE A 92 21.20 -14.57 36.33
CA ILE A 92 20.99 -14.53 34.87
C ILE A 92 22.28 -14.80 34.09
N SER A 93 23.33 -15.26 34.72
CA SER A 93 24.65 -15.50 34.07
C SER A 93 24.52 -16.55 32.96
N GLY A 94 25.42 -16.53 31.99
CA GLY A 94 25.49 -17.49 30.91
C GLY A 94 24.37 -17.37 29.86
N ASN A 95 23.67 -16.22 29.80
CA ASN A 95 22.61 -15.93 28.86
C ASN A 95 23.10 -14.98 27.75
N LYS A 96 22.18 -14.30 27.05
CA LYS A 96 22.44 -13.32 25.98
C LYS A 96 22.18 -11.87 26.41
N PHE A 97 22.19 -11.61 27.71
CA PHE A 97 22.06 -10.22 28.19
C PHE A 97 23.29 -9.40 27.83
N SER A 98 23.06 -8.15 27.54
CA SER A 98 24.06 -7.15 27.23
C SER A 98 23.74 -5.86 27.99
N LEU A 99 24.53 -4.83 27.86
CA LEU A 99 24.23 -3.53 28.51
C LEU A 99 22.92 -2.91 28.00
N ALA A 100 22.52 -3.23 26.75
CA ALA A 100 21.31 -2.73 26.13
C ALA A 100 20.00 -3.26 26.76
N ASN A 101 20.05 -4.47 27.32
CA ASN A 101 18.86 -5.20 27.78
C ASN A 101 19.02 -5.81 29.19
N MET A 102 19.98 -5.30 29.97
CA MET A 102 20.21 -5.76 31.34
C MET A 102 18.99 -5.49 32.22
N PRO A 103 18.42 -6.51 32.87
CA PRO A 103 17.27 -6.31 33.76
C PRO A 103 17.64 -5.54 35.04
N GLY A 104 16.61 -5.02 35.71
CA GLY A 104 16.78 -4.31 36.98
C GLY A 104 17.36 -5.19 38.07
N ARG A 105 18.12 -4.58 38.98
CA ARG A 105 18.81 -5.26 40.12
C ARG A 105 17.89 -5.59 41.31
N PHE A 106 16.67 -5.09 41.37
CA PHE A 106 15.72 -5.29 42.48
C PHE A 106 16.30 -4.95 43.86
N GLY A 107 17.29 -4.04 43.93
CA GLY A 107 17.99 -3.68 45.18
C GLY A 107 19.04 -4.67 45.65
N LEU A 108 19.33 -5.72 44.90
CA LEU A 108 20.32 -6.74 45.22
C LEU A 108 21.76 -6.23 45.08
N ASP A 109 22.65 -6.69 45.93
CA ASP A 109 24.10 -6.53 45.79
C ASP A 109 24.69 -7.55 44.78
N GLU A 110 25.97 -7.49 44.53
CA GLU A 110 26.65 -8.36 43.56
C GLU A 110 26.80 -9.83 44.00
N ALA A 111 26.61 -10.12 45.28
CA ALA A 111 26.60 -11.49 45.77
C ALA A 111 25.27 -12.19 45.49
N HIS A 112 24.20 -11.42 45.29
CA HIS A 112 22.84 -11.93 45.12
C HIS A 112 22.26 -11.63 43.73
N PHE A 113 22.81 -10.65 42.98
CA PHE A 113 22.51 -10.44 41.57
C PHE A 113 23.69 -10.91 40.70
N ILE A 114 23.61 -12.11 40.18
CA ILE A 114 24.64 -12.74 39.36
C ILE A 114 24.31 -12.55 37.89
N TYR A 115 25.03 -11.71 37.20
CA TYR A 115 24.78 -11.36 35.80
C TYR A 115 25.95 -11.66 34.85
N ALA A 116 27.11 -12.07 35.35
CA ALA A 116 28.30 -12.35 34.55
C ALA A 116 28.83 -13.79 34.79
N PRO A 117 29.40 -14.46 33.77
CA PRO A 117 29.53 -13.99 32.38
C PRO A 117 28.23 -13.99 31.60
N GLN A 118 28.21 -13.38 30.41
CA GLN A 118 27.19 -13.55 29.40
C GLN A 118 27.79 -14.18 28.13
N GLN A 119 26.94 -14.66 27.22
CA GLN A 119 27.37 -15.11 25.89
C GLN A 119 27.95 -13.94 25.09
N GLU A 120 28.80 -14.23 24.12
CA GLU A 120 29.35 -13.21 23.23
C GLU A 120 28.25 -12.53 22.43
N ILE A 121 28.32 -11.21 22.28
CA ILE A 121 27.43 -10.44 21.43
C ILE A 121 27.76 -10.76 19.97
N PRO A 122 26.84 -11.34 19.22
CA PRO A 122 27.09 -11.71 17.83
C PRO A 122 27.23 -10.45 16.95
N ILE A 123 28.35 -10.36 16.23
CA ILE A 123 28.57 -9.36 15.19
C ILE A 123 28.95 -10.05 13.88
N ALA A 124 28.96 -9.29 12.78
CA ALA A 124 29.35 -9.85 11.49
C ALA A 124 30.76 -10.45 11.51
N THR A 125 30.96 -11.50 10.74
CA THR A 125 32.27 -12.19 10.65
C THR A 125 33.33 -11.38 9.94
N SER A 126 32.93 -10.40 9.11
CA SER A 126 33.82 -9.39 8.47
C SER A 126 33.09 -8.06 8.36
N SER A 127 33.78 -6.96 8.56
CA SER A 127 33.20 -5.61 8.49
C SER A 127 34.27 -4.51 8.44
N PRO A 128 33.98 -3.39 7.77
CA PRO A 128 34.84 -2.19 7.86
C PRO A 128 34.68 -1.43 9.18
N GLY A 129 33.64 -1.74 9.95
CA GLY A 129 33.36 -1.18 11.27
C GLY A 129 32.25 -1.95 11.97
N VAL A 130 32.00 -1.62 13.22
CA VAL A 130 30.99 -2.29 14.05
C VAL A 130 30.18 -1.24 14.80
N ASN A 131 28.86 -1.32 14.69
CA ASN A 131 27.94 -0.50 15.45
C ASN A 131 27.55 -1.20 16.77
N LEU A 132 27.95 -0.63 17.88
CA LEU A 132 27.60 -1.03 19.24
C LEU A 132 26.92 0.12 20.00
N SER A 133 26.23 1.02 19.28
CA SER A 133 25.57 2.18 19.90
C SER A 133 24.44 1.79 20.86
N ASP A 134 23.83 0.64 20.67
CA ASP A 134 22.88 0.03 21.59
C ASP A 134 23.49 -0.36 22.93
N GLN A 135 24.81 -0.65 22.97
CA GLN A 135 25.55 -0.94 24.18
C GLN A 135 26.06 0.33 24.90
N LEU A 136 25.91 1.49 24.29
CA LEU A 136 26.32 2.77 24.86
C LEU A 136 25.27 3.26 25.87
N ILE A 137 25.48 2.98 27.13
CA ILE A 137 24.67 3.50 28.23
C ILE A 137 25.44 4.52 29.07
N THR A 138 24.68 5.47 29.64
CA THR A 138 25.21 6.38 30.66
C THR A 138 24.38 6.19 31.92
N LEU A 139 25.04 5.72 32.98
CA LEU A 139 24.40 5.44 34.25
C LEU A 139 25.33 5.92 35.40
N ASP A 140 24.78 6.64 36.38
CA ASP A 140 25.51 7.21 37.52
C ASP A 140 26.73 8.06 37.10
N GLY A 141 26.61 8.79 35.99
CA GLY A 141 27.67 9.64 35.45
C GLY A 141 28.81 8.90 34.73
N ASN A 142 28.74 7.59 34.65
CA ASN A 142 29.68 6.77 33.90
C ASN A 142 29.10 6.37 32.54
N THR A 143 29.97 6.18 31.55
CA THR A 143 29.63 5.79 30.20
C THR A 143 30.31 4.47 29.85
N THR A 144 29.69 3.66 29.02
CA THR A 144 30.24 2.40 28.50
C THR A 144 31.65 2.61 27.93
N GLN A 145 32.56 1.71 28.24
CA GLN A 145 33.89 1.63 27.68
C GLN A 145 33.95 0.49 26.66
N PHE A 146 34.54 0.79 25.49
CA PHE A 146 34.78 -0.16 24.41
C PHE A 146 36.26 -0.32 24.18
N VAL A 147 36.77 -1.55 24.27
CA VAL A 147 38.22 -1.84 24.09
C VAL A 147 38.36 -2.92 23.04
N TRP A 148 38.88 -2.55 21.87
CA TRP A 148 39.12 -3.49 20.79
C TRP A 148 40.45 -4.26 21.00
N LYS A 149 40.42 -5.55 20.73
CA LYS A 149 41.58 -6.45 20.85
C LYS A 149 41.68 -7.39 19.65
N THR A 150 42.87 -7.78 19.31
CA THR A 150 43.16 -8.88 18.37
C THR A 150 42.74 -10.24 18.95
N ALA A 151 42.55 -11.24 18.12
CA ALA A 151 42.17 -12.59 18.57
C ALA A 151 43.13 -13.21 19.59
N ASP A 152 44.40 -12.78 19.62
CA ASP A 152 45.43 -13.18 20.59
C ASP A 152 45.45 -12.26 21.84
N GLY A 153 44.53 -11.33 21.97
CA GLY A 153 44.31 -10.50 23.17
C GLY A 153 45.09 -9.19 23.21
N LYS A 154 45.84 -8.80 22.18
CA LYS A 154 46.54 -7.52 22.13
C LYS A 154 45.55 -6.38 21.94
N THR A 155 45.64 -5.36 22.81
CA THR A 155 44.77 -4.16 22.71
C THR A 155 45.14 -3.32 21.49
N LEU A 156 44.12 -2.88 20.75
CA LEU A 156 44.22 -1.93 19.65
C LEU A 156 44.17 -0.49 20.16
N THR A 157 44.76 0.43 19.41
CA THR A 157 44.87 1.85 19.77
C THR A 157 43.85 2.69 19.02
N GLU A 158 42.97 3.38 19.76
CA GLU A 158 42.06 4.36 19.17
C GLU A 158 42.83 5.51 18.49
N GLY A 159 42.34 5.98 17.35
CA GLY A 159 42.97 6.99 16.50
C GLY A 159 44.06 6.43 15.57
N THR A 160 44.53 5.20 15.79
CA THR A 160 45.55 4.53 14.94
C THR A 160 44.95 3.30 14.25
N ASP A 161 44.38 2.40 15.02
CA ASP A 161 43.84 1.13 14.53
C ASP A 161 42.34 1.23 14.27
N TYR A 162 41.62 2.08 14.98
CA TYR A 162 40.21 2.35 14.81
C TYR A 162 39.84 3.76 15.32
N THR A 163 38.68 4.25 14.89
CA THR A 163 37.99 5.39 15.50
C THR A 163 36.71 4.93 16.16
N LEU A 164 36.32 5.59 17.27
CA LEU A 164 35.11 5.31 18.02
C LEU A 164 34.31 6.60 18.20
N SER A 165 33.03 6.56 17.83
CA SER A 165 32.11 7.66 18.04
C SER A 165 30.72 7.14 18.41
N ALA A 166 30.22 7.50 19.59
CA ALA A 166 28.91 7.09 20.09
C ALA A 166 28.62 5.58 19.95
N GLY A 167 29.58 4.73 20.28
CA GLY A 167 29.49 3.27 20.15
C GLY A 167 29.76 2.73 18.75
N ASN A 168 29.92 3.60 17.75
CA ASN A 168 30.22 3.20 16.37
C ASN A 168 31.74 3.16 16.18
N THR A 169 32.27 1.99 15.84
CA THR A 169 33.68 1.76 15.52
C THR A 169 33.89 1.70 14.02
N LYS A 170 34.90 2.40 13.52
CA LYS A 170 35.42 2.27 12.15
C LYS A 170 36.88 1.82 12.23
N PHE A 171 37.19 0.72 11.56
CA PHE A 171 38.57 0.22 11.50
C PHE A 171 39.42 1.05 10.52
N ILE A 172 40.70 1.24 10.85
CA ILE A 172 41.66 2.02 10.06
C ILE A 172 42.89 1.14 9.78
N ASN A 173 43.19 0.89 8.50
CA ASN A 173 44.41 0.21 8.03
C ASN A 173 44.76 -1.08 8.79
N LEU A 174 43.76 -1.84 9.26
CA LEU A 174 44.01 -3.07 9.97
C LEU A 174 44.43 -4.20 9.02
N THR A 175 45.74 -4.47 8.98
CA THR A 175 46.30 -5.71 8.44
C THR A 175 46.24 -6.85 9.47
N ALA A 176 45.80 -6.56 10.68
CA ALA A 176 45.64 -7.53 11.76
C ALA A 176 44.55 -8.53 11.40
N GLY A 177 44.69 -9.76 11.87
CA GLY A 177 43.63 -10.79 11.75
C GLY A 177 42.31 -10.39 12.43
N LYS A 178 41.52 -11.35 12.81
CA LYS A 178 40.23 -11.11 13.48
C LYS A 178 40.42 -10.36 14.81
N VAL A 179 39.45 -9.49 15.11
CA VAL A 179 39.42 -8.66 16.34
C VAL A 179 38.07 -8.85 17.04
N TYR A 180 38.01 -8.48 18.34
CA TYR A 180 36.79 -8.44 19.13
C TYR A 180 36.79 -7.22 20.04
N CYS A 181 35.60 -6.80 20.50
CA CYS A 181 35.45 -5.70 21.44
C CYS A 181 35.10 -6.22 22.84
N GLU A 182 35.87 -5.80 23.85
CA GLU A 182 35.49 -5.91 25.27
C GLU A 182 34.65 -4.69 25.65
N ILE A 183 33.54 -4.94 26.36
CA ILE A 183 32.56 -3.92 26.74
C ILE A 183 32.42 -3.95 28.25
N SER A 184 32.61 -2.79 28.88
CA SER A 184 32.53 -2.65 30.33
C SER A 184 31.82 -1.37 30.74
N HIS A 185 31.22 -1.38 31.92
CA HIS A 185 30.57 -0.23 32.52
C HIS A 185 30.70 -0.26 34.04
N ALA A 186 30.98 0.88 34.67
CA ALA A 186 31.24 0.96 36.13
C ALA A 186 30.04 0.48 36.97
N ALA A 187 28.80 0.61 36.48
CA ALA A 187 27.61 0.09 37.15
C ALA A 187 27.51 -1.44 37.11
N TYR A 188 28.29 -2.13 36.30
CA TYR A 188 28.29 -3.59 36.15
C TYR A 188 29.72 -4.16 36.31
N PRO A 189 30.34 -4.04 37.51
CA PRO A 189 31.74 -4.38 37.70
C PRO A 189 32.07 -5.88 37.62
N ALA A 190 31.07 -6.77 37.71
CA ALA A 190 31.27 -8.20 37.49
C ALA A 190 31.65 -8.55 36.03
N PHE A 191 31.39 -7.66 35.07
CA PHE A 191 31.90 -7.79 33.70
C PHE A 191 33.39 -7.41 33.67
N SER A 192 34.22 -8.25 34.21
CA SER A 192 35.68 -8.03 34.31
C SER A 192 36.45 -9.34 34.23
N GLY A 193 37.74 -9.27 33.89
CA GLY A 193 38.58 -10.45 33.73
C GLY A 193 38.02 -11.45 32.72
N ASP A 194 37.94 -12.73 33.08
CA ASP A 194 37.41 -13.78 32.22
C ASP A 194 35.91 -13.71 32.01
N LYS A 195 35.21 -12.83 32.75
CA LYS A 195 33.76 -12.63 32.67
C LYS A 195 33.39 -11.36 31.91
N VAL A 196 34.33 -10.69 31.25
CA VAL A 196 34.07 -9.45 30.50
C VAL A 196 33.08 -9.70 29.40
N LEU A 197 32.12 -8.80 29.22
CA LEU A 197 31.21 -8.83 28.09
C LEU A 197 31.98 -8.52 26.81
N ARG A 198 31.83 -9.34 25.77
CA ARG A 198 32.55 -9.15 24.52
C ARG A 198 31.77 -9.55 23.30
N THR A 199 32.18 -9.05 22.15
CA THR A 199 31.64 -9.44 20.85
C THR A 199 32.28 -10.74 20.37
N THR A 200 31.60 -11.40 19.41
CA THR A 200 32.23 -12.41 18.56
C THR A 200 33.38 -11.78 17.75
N LEU A 201 34.21 -12.63 17.14
CA LEU A 201 35.34 -12.16 16.31
C LEU A 201 34.84 -11.60 14.96
N VAL A 202 35.37 -10.44 14.55
CA VAL A 202 35.17 -9.83 13.24
C VAL A 202 36.51 -9.71 12.50
N GLN A 203 36.50 -9.98 11.18
CA GLN A 203 37.63 -9.64 10.30
C GLN A 203 37.46 -8.22 9.79
N PRO A 204 38.32 -7.26 10.11
CA PRO A 204 38.29 -5.94 9.48
C PRO A 204 38.55 -6.03 7.98
N ILE A 205 37.74 -5.27 7.21
CA ILE A 205 37.86 -5.17 5.76
C ILE A 205 37.80 -3.71 5.34
N ASP A 206 38.16 -3.42 4.11
CA ASP A 206 37.97 -2.09 3.52
C ASP A 206 36.48 -1.75 3.39
N MET A 207 36.19 -0.44 3.37
CA MET A 207 34.81 0.03 3.19
C MET A 207 34.28 -0.41 1.83
N PRO A 208 33.08 -1.04 1.75
CA PRO A 208 32.48 -1.37 0.47
C PRO A 208 32.23 -0.09 -0.34
N SER A 209 32.59 -0.10 -1.62
CA SER A 209 32.56 1.09 -2.47
C SER A 209 31.48 1.07 -3.54
N VAL A 210 30.87 -0.09 -3.79
CA VAL A 210 29.85 -0.25 -4.82
C VAL A 210 28.47 0.00 -4.23
N GLU A 211 27.89 1.17 -4.49
CA GLU A 211 26.50 1.49 -4.12
C GLU A 211 25.56 0.87 -5.16
N LEU A 212 24.64 0.02 -4.70
CA LEU A 212 23.63 -0.61 -5.54
C LEU A 212 22.34 0.19 -5.56
N ALA A 213 21.96 0.76 -4.41
CA ALA A 213 20.75 1.55 -4.27
C ALA A 213 20.90 2.55 -3.13
N SER A 214 20.19 3.66 -3.22
CA SER A 214 20.00 4.58 -2.11
C SER A 214 18.58 5.14 -2.10
N PHE A 215 18.10 5.51 -0.91
CA PHE A 215 16.80 6.13 -0.73
C PHE A 215 16.81 7.03 0.50
N THR A 216 15.96 8.05 0.49
CA THR A 216 15.84 9.02 1.59
C THR A 216 14.48 8.89 2.25
N THR A 217 14.46 8.66 3.56
CA THR A 217 13.21 8.56 4.34
C THR A 217 12.66 9.94 4.67
N ALA A 218 11.32 10.09 4.58
CA ALA A 218 10.66 11.38 4.77
C ALA A 218 10.36 11.68 6.26
N ASN A 219 10.10 10.68 7.08
CA ASN A 219 9.60 10.82 8.43
C ASN A 219 10.59 10.37 9.50
N ASN A 220 10.47 10.94 10.73
CA ASN A 220 11.14 10.40 11.91
C ASN A 220 10.46 9.13 12.39
N GLY A 221 11.27 8.13 12.77
CA GLY A 221 10.76 6.85 13.24
C GLY A 221 10.18 5.97 12.13
N GLU A 222 10.50 6.27 10.87
CA GLU A 222 10.08 5.45 9.73
C GLU A 222 10.68 4.05 9.83
N GLU A 223 9.82 3.05 9.81
CA GLU A 223 10.23 1.65 9.74
C GLU A 223 10.43 1.24 8.28
N VAL A 224 11.67 1.15 7.86
CA VAL A 224 12.03 0.68 6.52
C VAL A 224 12.11 -0.84 6.51
N LYS A 225 11.38 -1.46 5.58
CA LYS A 225 11.38 -2.91 5.35
C LYS A 225 11.94 -3.19 3.96
N LEU A 226 13.14 -3.74 3.92
CA LEU A 226 13.83 -4.08 2.69
C LEU A 226 14.00 -5.59 2.58
N SER A 227 13.62 -6.19 1.45
CA SER A 227 13.80 -7.61 1.17
C SER A 227 14.74 -7.78 -0.02
N LEU A 228 15.82 -8.51 0.18
CA LEU A 228 16.85 -8.76 -0.83
C LEU A 228 17.09 -10.26 -0.99
N ALA A 229 17.47 -10.67 -2.20
CA ALA A 229 18.06 -11.97 -2.49
C ALA A 229 19.28 -11.78 -3.39
N ALA A 230 20.22 -12.70 -3.31
CA ALA A 230 21.43 -12.68 -4.14
C ALA A 230 21.46 -13.84 -5.15
N GLU A 231 22.30 -13.72 -6.17
CA GLU A 231 22.51 -14.80 -7.13
C GLU A 231 23.20 -16.01 -6.48
N LYS A 232 24.05 -15.77 -5.45
CA LYS A 232 24.87 -16.78 -4.79
C LYS A 232 24.68 -16.76 -3.28
N GLU A 233 24.73 -17.96 -2.69
CA GLU A 233 24.82 -18.11 -1.22
C GLU A 233 26.10 -17.46 -0.69
N GLY A 234 25.98 -16.76 0.45
CA GLY A 234 27.12 -16.15 1.11
C GLY A 234 27.46 -14.75 0.60
N THR A 235 26.67 -14.16 -0.31
CA THR A 235 26.89 -12.78 -0.80
C THR A 235 26.76 -11.78 0.34
N SER A 236 27.76 -10.94 0.52
CA SER A 236 27.77 -9.89 1.56
C SER A 236 27.14 -8.60 1.03
N VAL A 237 26.15 -8.07 1.78
CA VAL A 237 25.54 -6.77 1.54
C VAL A 237 25.72 -5.90 2.78
N TYR A 238 25.90 -4.60 2.57
CA TYR A 238 26.17 -3.63 3.62
C TYR A 238 25.16 -2.51 3.58
N PHE A 239 24.60 -2.17 4.75
CA PHE A 239 23.64 -1.07 4.86
C PHE A 239 24.21 0.08 5.67
N ASP A 240 24.20 1.25 5.10
CA ASP A 240 24.36 2.51 5.81
C ASP A 240 22.98 3.04 6.18
N TRP A 241 22.42 2.56 7.30
CA TRP A 241 21.07 2.90 7.73
C TRP A 241 20.90 4.34 8.20
N ASN A 242 22.01 4.96 8.64
CA ASN A 242 21.99 6.30 9.25
C ASN A 242 22.50 7.40 8.32
N GLY A 243 23.03 7.05 7.15
CA GLY A 243 23.65 8.01 6.23
C GLY A 243 24.93 8.64 6.77
N ASP A 244 25.57 8.01 7.77
CA ASP A 244 26.75 8.52 8.46
C ASP A 244 28.06 7.86 7.99
N GLY A 245 27.95 6.95 7.01
CA GLY A 245 29.06 6.18 6.46
C GLY A 245 29.43 4.93 7.29
N ASN A 246 28.75 4.68 8.40
CA ASN A 246 28.91 3.42 9.12
C ASN A 246 27.98 2.37 8.52
N VAL A 247 28.53 1.22 8.16
CA VAL A 247 27.77 0.17 7.50
C VAL A 247 27.57 -1.04 8.40
N THR A 248 26.37 -1.61 8.32
CA THR A 248 26.04 -2.88 8.97
C THR A 248 26.07 -3.98 7.92
N PRO A 249 26.95 -4.98 8.04
CA PRO A 249 27.04 -6.08 7.09
C PRO A 249 26.00 -7.14 7.36
N TYR A 250 25.51 -7.75 6.27
CA TYR A 250 24.64 -8.93 6.29
C TYR A 250 25.06 -9.91 5.21
N THR A 251 24.71 -11.17 5.41
CA THR A 251 24.92 -12.22 4.41
C THR A 251 23.59 -12.60 3.79
N LEU A 252 23.54 -12.63 2.46
CA LEU A 252 22.39 -13.05 1.66
C LEU A 252 22.56 -14.47 1.15
N GLY A 253 21.42 -15.12 0.93
CA GLY A 253 21.29 -16.35 0.18
C GLY A 253 20.52 -16.12 -1.13
N THR A 254 20.20 -17.22 -1.80
CA THR A 254 19.40 -17.22 -3.04
C THR A 254 17.90 -17.05 -2.77
N THR A 255 17.45 -17.17 -1.52
CA THR A 255 16.10 -16.83 -1.09
C THR A 255 16.09 -15.42 -0.49
N TYR A 256 14.96 -14.68 -0.66
CA TYR A 256 14.88 -13.33 -0.11
C TYR A 256 14.91 -13.32 1.43
N ARG A 257 15.65 -12.37 1.96
CA ARG A 257 15.73 -12.07 3.39
C ARG A 257 15.21 -10.66 3.63
N ARG A 258 14.37 -10.50 4.66
CA ARG A 258 13.87 -9.19 5.10
C ARG A 258 14.80 -8.57 6.12
N PHE A 259 15.04 -7.26 5.94
CA PHE A 259 15.75 -6.38 6.86
C PHE A 259 14.80 -5.28 7.30
N THR A 260 14.91 -4.88 8.55
CA THR A 260 14.08 -3.81 9.12
C THR A 260 14.98 -2.86 9.91
N ALA A 261 14.81 -1.58 9.70
CA ALA A 261 15.47 -0.54 10.48
C ALA A 261 14.55 0.66 10.68
N THR A 262 14.68 1.32 11.83
CA THR A 262 13.99 2.59 12.08
C THR A 262 14.95 3.74 11.78
N THR A 263 14.52 4.66 10.93
CA THR A 263 15.34 5.78 10.45
C THR A 263 14.82 7.13 10.96
N LYS A 264 15.66 8.15 10.87
CA LYS A 264 15.27 9.55 11.10
C LYS A 264 14.82 10.17 9.78
N ALA A 265 14.02 11.25 9.85
CA ALA A 265 13.67 12.03 8.67
C ALA A 265 14.93 12.53 7.92
N ASN A 266 14.84 12.60 6.60
CA ASN A 266 15.90 13.04 5.71
C ASN A 266 17.20 12.22 5.81
N THR A 267 17.10 10.95 6.23
CA THR A 267 18.24 10.04 6.26
C THR A 267 18.40 9.37 4.91
N LYS A 268 19.54 9.55 4.27
CA LYS A 268 19.90 8.80 3.05
C LYS A 268 20.47 7.43 3.45
N VAL A 269 19.65 6.41 3.29
CA VAL A 269 20.06 5.00 3.45
C VAL A 269 20.78 4.55 2.19
N ARG A 270 21.86 3.77 2.32
CA ARG A 270 22.58 3.19 1.18
C ARG A 270 22.70 1.68 1.32
N VAL A 271 22.57 1.00 0.20
CA VAL A 271 22.79 -0.44 0.04
C VAL A 271 24.04 -0.64 -0.80
N LEU A 272 25.04 -1.27 -0.22
CA LEU A 272 26.36 -1.41 -0.85
C LEU A 272 26.78 -2.88 -0.91
N VAL A 273 27.66 -3.20 -1.84
CA VAL A 273 28.40 -4.48 -1.93
C VAL A 273 29.89 -4.21 -2.03
N ALA A 274 30.68 -5.23 -1.75
CA ALA A 274 32.15 -5.11 -1.80
C ALA A 274 32.66 -5.15 -3.24
N ASP A 275 32.02 -5.94 -4.10
CA ASP A 275 32.44 -6.19 -5.50
C ASP A 275 31.22 -6.07 -6.45
N GLU A 276 31.41 -5.54 -7.65
CA GLU A 276 30.41 -5.50 -8.73
C GLU A 276 29.94 -6.89 -9.16
N ALA A 277 30.72 -7.94 -8.87
CA ALA A 277 30.34 -9.33 -9.11
C ALA A 277 29.30 -9.86 -8.10
N ASP A 278 29.07 -9.15 -6.99
CA ASP A 278 28.06 -9.47 -5.99
C ASP A 278 26.67 -9.01 -6.46
N LYS A 279 25.96 -9.88 -7.15
CA LYS A 279 24.68 -9.56 -7.80
C LYS A 279 23.48 -9.91 -6.92
N LEU A 280 22.52 -8.99 -6.91
CA LEU A 280 21.19 -9.25 -6.36
C LEU A 280 20.25 -9.81 -7.44
N THR A 281 19.30 -10.63 -7.03
CA THR A 281 18.20 -11.15 -7.86
C THR A 281 16.86 -10.54 -7.51
N VAL A 282 16.72 -10.02 -6.28
CA VAL A 282 15.51 -9.35 -5.80
C VAL A 282 15.92 -8.09 -5.04
N PHE A 283 15.23 -6.99 -5.34
CA PHE A 283 15.19 -5.78 -4.53
C PHE A 283 13.75 -5.38 -4.28
N SER A 284 13.30 -5.45 -3.03
CA SER A 284 11.91 -5.14 -2.70
C SER A 284 11.82 -4.27 -1.45
N MET A 285 11.18 -3.11 -1.60
CA MET A 285 10.86 -2.19 -0.52
C MET A 285 9.39 -1.82 -0.61
N MET A 286 8.68 -1.92 0.51
CA MET A 286 7.25 -1.63 0.58
C MET A 286 6.91 -0.90 1.88
N ASP A 287 5.85 -0.07 1.81
CA ASP A 287 5.22 0.58 2.97
C ASP A 287 6.18 1.50 3.77
N ALA A 288 7.09 2.18 3.08
CA ALA A 288 7.99 3.17 3.67
C ALA A 288 7.77 4.54 2.99
N THR A 289 7.62 5.61 3.77
CA THR A 289 7.45 6.95 3.20
C THR A 289 8.81 7.55 2.84
N LEU A 290 9.05 7.71 1.54
CA LEU A 290 10.30 8.20 0.99
C LEU A 290 10.15 9.57 0.33
N SER A 291 11.21 10.37 0.37
CA SER A 291 11.32 11.61 -0.39
C SER A 291 12.10 11.44 -1.69
N ASP A 292 12.93 10.40 -1.79
CA ASP A 292 13.76 10.10 -2.96
C ASP A 292 14.19 8.64 -2.95
N ALA A 293 14.40 8.05 -4.15
CA ALA A 293 15.01 6.73 -4.31
C ALA A 293 15.76 6.63 -5.63
N ASP A 294 17.03 6.21 -5.54
CA ASP A 294 17.90 5.94 -6.67
C ASP A 294 18.26 4.45 -6.72
N LEU A 295 17.77 3.77 -7.73
CA LEU A 295 18.01 2.35 -8.03
C LEU A 295 18.78 2.17 -9.33
N SER A 296 19.38 3.22 -9.88
CA SER A 296 20.03 3.21 -11.21
C SER A 296 21.13 2.16 -11.35
N HIS A 297 21.74 1.75 -10.23
CA HIS A 297 22.81 0.76 -10.22
C HIS A 297 22.33 -0.70 -10.09
N LEU A 298 21.01 -0.95 -9.98
CA LEU A 298 20.45 -2.30 -9.96
C LEU A 298 20.31 -2.91 -11.37
N ALA A 299 21.29 -2.68 -12.23
CA ALA A 299 21.21 -3.03 -13.66
C ALA A 299 21.09 -4.55 -13.92
N GLU A 300 21.47 -5.39 -12.99
CA GLU A 300 21.43 -6.85 -13.10
C GLU A 300 20.26 -7.50 -12.32
N VAL A 301 19.42 -6.69 -11.64
CA VAL A 301 18.34 -7.20 -10.79
C VAL A 301 17.07 -7.44 -11.61
N PRO A 302 16.61 -8.69 -11.77
CA PRO A 302 15.42 -9.00 -12.57
C PRO A 302 14.10 -8.62 -11.89
N ALA A 303 14.03 -8.58 -10.57
CA ALA A 303 12.80 -8.28 -9.83
C ALA A 303 12.98 -7.06 -8.90
N ILE A 304 12.28 -5.96 -9.22
CA ILE A 304 12.33 -4.70 -8.50
C ILE A 304 10.94 -4.34 -7.99
N THR A 305 10.82 -4.09 -6.68
CA THR A 305 9.62 -3.57 -6.05
C THR A 305 9.95 -2.33 -5.22
N VAL A 306 9.27 -1.21 -5.48
CA VAL A 306 9.21 -0.02 -4.62
C VAL A 306 7.75 0.43 -4.54
N ALA A 307 7.00 -0.15 -3.60
CA ALA A 307 5.56 0.04 -3.54
C ALA A 307 5.11 0.76 -2.26
N ASN A 308 4.04 1.56 -2.36
CA ASN A 308 3.47 2.34 -1.26
C ASN A 308 4.51 3.25 -0.58
N ALA A 309 5.37 3.89 -1.38
CA ALA A 309 6.48 4.71 -0.88
C ALA A 309 6.21 6.23 -0.98
N GLY A 310 5.10 6.64 -1.60
CA GLY A 310 4.71 8.05 -1.73
C GLY A 310 5.61 8.87 -2.65
N LEU A 311 6.45 8.25 -3.46
CA LEU A 311 7.43 8.89 -4.33
C LEU A 311 6.77 9.66 -5.48
N ASP A 312 7.16 10.92 -5.68
CA ASP A 312 6.82 11.69 -6.89
C ASP A 312 7.76 11.34 -8.06
N THR A 313 8.99 10.95 -7.76
CA THR A 313 10.01 10.51 -8.72
C THR A 313 10.76 9.29 -8.21
N LEU A 314 11.18 8.41 -9.11
CA LEU A 314 11.95 7.21 -8.82
C LEU A 314 12.95 6.99 -9.94
N THR A 315 14.24 6.92 -9.59
CA THR A 315 15.28 6.59 -10.55
C THR A 315 15.43 5.07 -10.63
N LEU A 316 15.09 4.50 -11.79
CA LEU A 316 15.16 3.08 -12.06
C LEU A 316 16.37 2.75 -12.95
N PRO A 317 16.90 1.51 -12.92
CA PRO A 317 18.01 1.12 -13.78
C PRO A 317 17.59 1.11 -15.26
N ALA A 318 18.47 1.55 -16.14
CA ALA A 318 18.26 1.47 -17.59
C ALA A 318 18.85 0.15 -18.11
N THR A 319 18.06 -0.93 -18.12
CA THR A 319 18.54 -2.28 -18.42
C THR A 319 17.44 -3.17 -19.01
N ASP A 320 17.84 -4.14 -19.82
CA ASP A 320 16.96 -5.19 -20.34
C ASP A 320 16.80 -6.40 -19.41
N LYS A 321 17.41 -6.38 -18.23
CA LYS A 321 17.40 -7.50 -17.27
C LYS A 321 16.15 -7.54 -16.40
N VAL A 322 15.47 -6.41 -16.21
CA VAL A 322 14.26 -6.36 -15.40
C VAL A 322 13.13 -7.11 -16.09
N THR A 323 12.63 -8.13 -15.43
CA THR A 323 11.48 -8.94 -15.85
C THR A 323 10.24 -8.71 -14.98
N GLU A 324 10.43 -8.23 -13.75
CA GLU A 324 9.36 -7.93 -12.81
C GLU A 324 9.56 -6.53 -12.22
N LEU A 325 8.57 -5.65 -12.42
CA LEU A 325 8.59 -4.28 -11.91
C LEU A 325 7.29 -3.95 -11.20
N ASN A 326 7.38 -3.64 -9.90
CA ASN A 326 6.27 -3.14 -9.11
C ASN A 326 6.61 -1.79 -8.48
N VAL A 327 5.96 -0.74 -8.95
CA VAL A 327 6.08 0.63 -8.41
C VAL A 327 4.71 1.19 -8.02
N SER A 328 3.79 0.31 -7.62
CA SER A 328 2.43 0.66 -7.23
C SER A 328 2.38 1.52 -5.95
N GLY A 329 1.30 2.30 -5.76
CA GLY A 329 1.08 3.08 -4.54
C GLY A 329 2.05 4.25 -4.38
N ASN A 330 2.49 4.86 -5.48
CA ASN A 330 3.33 6.05 -5.48
C ASN A 330 2.57 7.25 -6.10
N ASN A 331 3.27 8.34 -6.34
CA ASN A 331 2.73 9.54 -6.99
C ASN A 331 3.32 9.74 -8.39
N LEU A 332 3.85 8.68 -9.01
CA LEU A 332 4.53 8.76 -10.30
C LEU A 332 3.57 9.23 -11.39
N THR A 333 4.05 10.15 -12.22
CA THR A 333 3.29 10.68 -13.37
C THR A 333 3.69 10.04 -14.69
N ASN A 334 4.83 9.39 -14.75
CA ASN A 334 5.35 8.72 -15.94
C ASN A 334 6.32 7.60 -15.58
N ILE A 335 6.49 6.64 -16.51
CA ILE A 335 7.52 5.60 -16.50
C ILE A 335 7.95 5.30 -17.93
N ASP A 336 9.26 5.26 -18.20
CA ASP A 336 9.83 4.95 -19.52
C ASP A 336 10.04 3.43 -19.66
N LEU A 337 9.06 2.74 -20.21
CA LEU A 337 9.10 1.29 -20.41
C LEU A 337 9.98 0.84 -21.60
N THR A 338 10.47 1.75 -22.43
CA THR A 338 11.41 1.40 -23.52
C THR A 338 12.71 0.80 -23.01
N LYS A 339 13.02 0.99 -21.73
CA LYS A 339 14.18 0.42 -21.04
C LYS A 339 13.99 -1.06 -20.66
N TYR A 340 12.75 -1.59 -20.68
CA TYR A 340 12.40 -2.89 -20.12
C TYR A 340 11.73 -3.82 -21.15
N PRO A 341 12.36 -4.12 -22.29
CA PRO A 341 11.74 -4.92 -23.36
C PRO A 341 11.45 -6.37 -22.96
N ASN A 342 12.13 -6.88 -21.91
CA ASN A 342 11.95 -8.24 -21.40
C ASN A 342 10.99 -8.34 -20.21
N LEU A 343 10.26 -7.26 -19.90
CA LEU A 343 9.31 -7.23 -18.79
C LEU A 343 8.20 -8.26 -18.99
N VAL A 344 7.95 -9.06 -17.94
CA VAL A 344 6.91 -10.09 -17.87
C VAL A 344 5.77 -9.67 -16.94
N PHE A 345 6.12 -9.01 -15.85
CA PHE A 345 5.16 -8.50 -14.86
C PHE A 345 5.36 -7.00 -14.63
N LEU A 346 4.28 -6.23 -14.71
CA LEU A 346 4.23 -4.80 -14.39
C LEU A 346 3.10 -4.49 -13.43
N SER A 347 3.40 -3.77 -12.35
CA SER A 347 2.40 -3.11 -11.52
C SER A 347 2.75 -1.64 -11.31
N VAL A 348 1.91 -0.75 -11.83
CA VAL A 348 1.94 0.70 -11.63
C VAL A 348 0.63 1.21 -11.04
N ASN A 349 -0.16 0.32 -10.43
CA ASN A 349 -1.44 0.69 -9.82
C ASN A 349 -1.29 1.84 -8.82
N SER A 350 -2.34 2.65 -8.68
CA SER A 350 -2.39 3.71 -7.65
C SER A 350 -1.23 4.68 -7.78
N ASN A 351 -1.06 5.23 -8.98
CA ASN A 351 -0.16 6.32 -9.29
C ASN A 351 -0.93 7.52 -9.87
N ARG A 352 -0.23 8.48 -10.48
CA ARG A 352 -0.83 9.70 -11.08
C ARG A 352 -0.58 9.79 -12.58
N MET A 353 -0.46 8.65 -13.25
CA MET A 353 -0.19 8.59 -14.69
C MET A 353 -1.44 8.98 -15.48
N ASP A 354 -1.30 9.83 -16.48
CA ASP A 354 -2.35 10.18 -17.44
C ASP A 354 -2.29 9.36 -18.75
N SER A 355 -1.15 8.74 -19.00
CA SER A 355 -0.89 7.85 -20.12
C SER A 355 0.18 6.82 -19.76
N ILE A 356 0.14 5.66 -20.39
CA ILE A 356 1.19 4.65 -20.35
C ILE A 356 1.25 3.92 -21.70
N ASP A 357 2.46 3.65 -22.17
CA ASP A 357 2.72 2.87 -23.37
C ASP A 357 3.32 1.52 -22.98
N LEU A 358 2.55 0.44 -23.13
CA LEU A 358 2.99 -0.93 -22.85
C LEU A 358 3.62 -1.61 -24.05
N SER A 359 3.51 -1.02 -25.25
CA SER A 359 3.93 -1.65 -26.49
C SER A 359 5.42 -2.02 -26.56
N PRO A 360 6.37 -1.36 -25.86
CA PRO A 360 7.77 -1.80 -25.85
C PRO A 360 8.00 -3.17 -25.16
N CYS A 361 7.04 -3.63 -24.33
CA CYS A 361 7.20 -4.82 -23.50
C CYS A 361 6.51 -6.04 -24.13
N HIS A 362 7.04 -6.56 -25.23
CA HIS A 362 6.40 -7.66 -25.98
C HIS A 362 6.25 -8.99 -25.20
N ASN A 363 7.07 -9.18 -24.15
CA ASN A 363 7.02 -10.37 -23.29
C ASN A 363 6.05 -10.22 -22.10
N LEU A 364 5.34 -9.08 -21.99
CA LEU A 364 4.48 -8.77 -20.89
C LEU A 364 3.29 -9.74 -20.81
N GLN A 365 3.15 -10.39 -19.66
CA GLN A 365 2.11 -11.38 -19.38
C GLN A 365 1.05 -10.84 -18.42
N VAL A 366 1.45 -10.01 -17.47
CA VAL A 366 0.58 -9.42 -16.45
C VAL A 366 0.84 -7.92 -16.36
N ALA A 367 -0.21 -7.12 -16.49
CA ALA A 367 -0.15 -5.67 -16.37
C ALA A 367 -1.24 -5.15 -15.43
N TYR A 368 -0.84 -4.51 -14.35
CA TYR A 368 -1.71 -3.80 -13.42
C TYR A 368 -1.47 -2.30 -13.52
N VAL A 369 -2.38 -1.58 -14.16
CA VAL A 369 -2.34 -0.14 -14.41
C VAL A 369 -3.55 0.60 -13.85
N ALA A 370 -4.30 -0.05 -12.96
CA ALA A 370 -5.51 0.48 -12.35
C ALA A 370 -5.27 1.68 -11.43
N ASN A 371 -6.34 2.41 -11.13
CA ASN A 371 -6.33 3.54 -10.21
C ASN A 371 -5.26 4.59 -10.57
N ASN A 372 -5.35 5.06 -11.81
CA ASN A 372 -4.53 6.13 -12.38
C ASN A 372 -5.44 7.18 -13.06
N GLY A 373 -4.88 8.07 -13.84
CA GLY A 373 -5.61 9.04 -14.63
C GLY A 373 -5.66 8.73 -16.13
N LEU A 374 -5.37 7.47 -16.52
CA LEU A 374 -5.15 7.09 -17.92
C LEU A 374 -6.31 7.46 -18.83
N THR A 375 -6.00 8.20 -19.87
CA THR A 375 -6.95 8.55 -20.94
C THR A 375 -6.74 7.71 -22.21
N ALA A 376 -5.55 7.14 -22.36
CA ALA A 376 -5.19 6.23 -23.43
C ALA A 376 -4.31 5.08 -22.89
N LEU A 377 -4.38 3.94 -23.56
CA LEU A 377 -3.61 2.75 -23.27
C LEU A 377 -3.18 2.11 -24.58
N ASN A 378 -1.87 2.07 -24.86
CA ASN A 378 -1.29 1.42 -26.03
C ASN A 378 -0.87 0.00 -25.69
N LEU A 379 -1.31 -0.95 -26.48
CA LEU A 379 -1.10 -2.37 -26.31
C LEU A 379 -0.51 -2.96 -27.59
N ASP A 380 0.63 -3.64 -27.46
CA ASP A 380 1.22 -4.53 -28.48
C ASP A 380 1.94 -5.66 -27.75
N ASN A 381 1.15 -6.44 -27.00
CA ASN A 381 1.64 -7.41 -26.01
C ASN A 381 1.00 -8.77 -26.27
N PRO A 382 1.48 -9.55 -27.24
CA PRO A 382 0.82 -10.78 -27.67
C PRO A 382 0.75 -11.87 -26.58
N GLN A 383 1.57 -11.80 -25.54
CA GLN A 383 1.59 -12.74 -24.43
C GLN A 383 0.77 -12.28 -23.22
N LEU A 384 0.21 -11.06 -23.26
CA LEU A 384 -0.55 -10.49 -22.16
C LEU A 384 -1.85 -11.28 -21.93
N TRP A 385 -1.95 -11.96 -20.78
CA TRP A 385 -3.13 -12.75 -20.44
C TRP A 385 -3.94 -12.14 -19.30
N ASN A 386 -3.35 -11.22 -18.51
CA ASN A 386 -4.01 -10.58 -17.37
C ASN A 386 -3.77 -9.06 -17.41
N LEU A 387 -4.84 -8.29 -17.57
CA LEU A 387 -4.82 -6.83 -17.63
C LEU A 387 -5.85 -6.23 -16.67
N ASP A 388 -5.35 -5.45 -15.69
CA ASP A 388 -6.19 -4.59 -14.87
C ASP A 388 -5.92 -3.11 -15.19
N ALA A 389 -6.87 -2.46 -15.82
CA ALA A 389 -6.90 -1.03 -16.11
C ALA A 389 -8.17 -0.37 -15.54
N GLY A 390 -8.75 -0.94 -14.49
CA GLY A 390 -9.89 -0.37 -13.79
C GLY A 390 -9.60 0.99 -13.17
N THR A 391 -10.64 1.75 -12.87
CA THR A 391 -10.56 3.05 -12.19
C THR A 391 -9.59 4.02 -12.88
N ASN A 392 -9.88 4.29 -14.16
CA ASN A 392 -9.13 5.22 -15.01
C ASN A 392 -10.10 6.18 -15.74
N ARG A 393 -9.66 6.80 -16.82
CA ARG A 393 -10.45 7.74 -17.65
C ARG A 393 -10.49 7.32 -19.11
N LEU A 394 -10.28 6.04 -19.39
CA LEU A 394 -10.25 5.49 -20.76
C LEU A 394 -11.57 5.69 -21.47
N THR A 395 -11.52 6.26 -22.67
CA THR A 395 -12.71 6.44 -23.53
C THR A 395 -12.78 5.40 -24.64
N SER A 396 -11.66 4.78 -24.99
CA SER A 396 -11.53 3.68 -25.93
C SER A 396 -10.26 2.87 -25.64
N VAL A 397 -10.26 1.60 -26.00
CA VAL A 397 -9.11 0.69 -25.95
C VAL A 397 -9.17 -0.24 -27.16
N SER A 398 -8.04 -0.45 -27.81
CA SER A 398 -7.88 -1.48 -28.84
C SER A 398 -7.31 -2.76 -28.22
N LEU A 399 -8.01 -3.88 -28.39
CA LEU A 399 -7.58 -5.20 -27.91
C LEU A 399 -7.10 -6.11 -29.05
N LYS A 400 -6.84 -5.54 -30.23
CA LYS A 400 -6.47 -6.28 -31.44
C LYS A 400 -5.12 -7.01 -31.30
N ASP A 401 -4.17 -6.39 -30.61
CA ASP A 401 -2.78 -6.83 -30.56
C ASP A 401 -2.44 -7.56 -29.24
N VAL A 402 -3.49 -8.03 -28.51
CA VAL A 402 -3.40 -8.78 -27.24
C VAL A 402 -4.28 -10.04 -27.24
N PRO A 403 -4.09 -10.96 -28.19
CA PRO A 403 -5.00 -12.11 -28.40
C PRO A 403 -4.98 -13.13 -27.27
N SER A 404 -3.99 -13.09 -26.38
CA SER A 404 -3.83 -14.03 -25.27
C SER A 404 -4.64 -13.64 -24.02
N LEU A 405 -5.33 -12.51 -24.02
CA LEU A 405 -6.07 -12.02 -22.85
C LEU A 405 -7.09 -13.06 -22.37
N TYR A 406 -6.96 -13.39 -21.09
CA TYR A 406 -7.81 -14.32 -20.36
C TYR A 406 -8.61 -13.59 -19.27
N GLN A 407 -8.03 -12.59 -18.62
CA GLN A 407 -8.65 -11.77 -17.58
C GLN A 407 -8.44 -10.29 -17.86
N VAL A 408 -9.54 -9.53 -17.86
CA VAL A 408 -9.55 -8.10 -18.19
C VAL A 408 -10.48 -7.33 -17.26
N TRP A 409 -9.94 -6.29 -16.61
CA TRP A 409 -10.70 -5.33 -15.81
C TRP A 409 -10.57 -3.93 -16.41
N PHE A 410 -11.70 -3.38 -16.85
CA PHE A 410 -11.87 -1.99 -17.30
C PHE A 410 -12.98 -1.28 -16.54
N ASN A 411 -13.31 -1.78 -15.34
CA ASN A 411 -14.35 -1.13 -14.53
C ASN A 411 -13.99 0.32 -14.20
N ASP A 412 -15.03 1.13 -13.96
CA ASP A 412 -14.90 2.53 -13.55
C ASP A 412 -14.02 3.36 -14.50
N ASN A 413 -14.38 3.31 -15.79
CA ASN A 413 -13.78 4.07 -16.88
C ASN A 413 -14.85 4.91 -17.61
N ARG A 414 -14.59 5.31 -18.86
CA ARG A 414 -15.49 6.10 -19.69
C ARG A 414 -15.76 5.43 -21.04
N LEU A 415 -15.59 4.11 -21.13
CA LEU A 415 -15.78 3.35 -22.35
C LEU A 415 -17.25 3.36 -22.75
N SER A 416 -17.56 3.70 -24.00
CA SER A 416 -18.89 3.57 -24.58
C SER A 416 -19.06 2.28 -25.38
N THR A 417 -17.95 1.69 -25.83
CA THR A 417 -17.90 0.43 -26.57
C THR A 417 -16.62 -0.31 -26.21
N LEU A 418 -16.59 -1.62 -26.39
CA LEU A 418 -15.40 -2.45 -26.30
C LEU A 418 -15.52 -3.63 -27.25
N ASP A 419 -14.59 -3.76 -28.18
CA ASP A 419 -14.53 -4.92 -29.08
C ASP A 419 -13.66 -6.01 -28.47
N VAL A 420 -14.26 -7.15 -28.16
CA VAL A 420 -13.60 -8.35 -27.62
C VAL A 420 -13.60 -9.52 -28.61
N ALA A 421 -13.98 -9.31 -29.86
CA ALA A 421 -14.16 -10.38 -30.84
C ALA A 421 -12.86 -11.14 -31.18
N SER A 422 -11.70 -10.50 -31.01
CA SER A 422 -10.37 -11.13 -31.20
C SER A 422 -9.92 -12.00 -30.02
N LEU A 423 -10.61 -11.96 -28.88
CA LEU A 423 -10.21 -12.57 -27.62
C LEU A 423 -10.86 -13.95 -27.42
N ALA A 424 -10.39 -14.95 -28.16
CA ALA A 424 -10.94 -16.31 -28.13
C ALA A 424 -10.82 -17.00 -26.75
N ASN A 425 -9.88 -16.56 -25.90
CA ASN A 425 -9.61 -17.15 -24.60
C ASN A 425 -10.13 -16.32 -23.42
N LEU A 426 -10.87 -15.25 -23.68
CA LEU A 426 -11.37 -14.36 -22.63
C LEU A 426 -12.30 -15.11 -21.68
N HIS A 427 -11.94 -15.13 -20.39
CA HIS A 427 -12.66 -15.86 -19.35
C HIS A 427 -13.23 -14.92 -18.27
N VAL A 428 -12.56 -13.82 -17.95
CA VAL A 428 -13.02 -12.82 -17.00
C VAL A 428 -13.05 -11.45 -17.70
N LEU A 429 -14.21 -10.80 -17.63
CA LEU A 429 -14.40 -9.44 -18.15
C LEU A 429 -15.15 -8.59 -17.14
N ASN A 430 -14.56 -7.47 -16.73
CA ASN A 430 -15.25 -6.47 -15.92
C ASN A 430 -15.28 -5.12 -16.65
N VAL A 431 -16.44 -4.69 -17.07
CA VAL A 431 -16.72 -3.39 -17.71
C VAL A 431 -17.76 -2.58 -16.94
N SER A 432 -18.01 -2.91 -15.68
CA SER A 432 -18.92 -2.14 -14.82
C SER A 432 -18.44 -0.69 -14.64
N GLY A 433 -19.36 0.24 -14.33
CA GLY A 433 -18.98 1.65 -14.09
C GLY A 433 -18.45 2.37 -15.33
N ASN A 434 -18.98 2.06 -16.52
CA ASN A 434 -18.62 2.69 -17.79
C ASN A 434 -19.82 3.43 -18.41
N ARG A 435 -19.75 3.76 -19.70
CA ARG A 435 -20.78 4.46 -20.48
C ARG A 435 -21.39 3.57 -21.56
N MET A 436 -21.28 2.26 -21.37
CA MET A 436 -21.83 1.30 -22.31
C MET A 436 -23.35 1.25 -22.19
N ARG A 437 -23.99 0.88 -23.29
CA ARG A 437 -25.43 0.67 -23.41
C ARG A 437 -25.69 -0.81 -23.68
N PHE A 438 -26.93 -1.26 -23.57
CA PHE A 438 -27.31 -2.62 -23.98
C PHE A 438 -26.83 -2.94 -25.39
N SER A 439 -26.98 -1.99 -26.31
CA SER A 439 -26.57 -2.11 -27.71
C SER A 439 -25.06 -2.18 -27.92
N THR A 440 -24.24 -1.72 -26.96
CA THR A 440 -22.78 -1.61 -27.10
C THR A 440 -21.99 -2.45 -26.10
N LEU A 441 -22.65 -3.10 -25.13
CA LEU A 441 -22.03 -4.06 -24.26
C LEU A 441 -21.44 -5.23 -25.05
N PRO A 442 -20.23 -5.70 -24.73
CA PRO A 442 -19.68 -6.91 -25.32
C PRO A 442 -20.63 -8.09 -25.21
N ALA A 443 -20.69 -8.90 -26.25
CA ALA A 443 -21.48 -10.12 -26.20
C ALA A 443 -20.91 -11.05 -25.11
N ASN A 444 -21.84 -11.70 -24.37
CA ASN A 444 -21.46 -12.61 -23.28
C ASN A 444 -21.32 -14.09 -23.74
N GLU A 445 -21.21 -14.31 -25.03
CA GLU A 445 -21.01 -15.65 -25.61
C GLU A 445 -19.63 -16.19 -25.19
N GLY A 446 -19.64 -17.31 -24.45
CA GLY A 446 -18.39 -17.92 -23.92
C GLY A 446 -17.98 -17.46 -22.52
N LEU A 447 -18.59 -16.41 -21.96
CA LEU A 447 -18.36 -15.98 -20.59
C LEU A 447 -19.42 -16.54 -19.64
N TYR A 448 -19.02 -17.11 -18.53
CA TYR A 448 -19.95 -17.45 -17.45
C TYR A 448 -20.48 -16.17 -16.79
N ALA A 449 -21.74 -16.18 -16.37
CA ALA A 449 -22.37 -15.01 -15.73
C ALA A 449 -21.61 -14.50 -14.48
N SER A 450 -20.92 -15.41 -13.77
CA SER A 450 -20.07 -15.05 -12.62
C SER A 450 -18.78 -14.32 -13.00
N ASN A 451 -18.35 -14.42 -14.25
CA ASN A 451 -17.07 -13.93 -14.74
C ASN A 451 -17.22 -12.71 -15.64
N TYR A 452 -18.46 -12.25 -15.87
CA TYR A 452 -18.76 -11.07 -16.65
C TYR A 452 -19.48 -10.03 -15.80
N SER A 453 -18.77 -8.97 -15.40
CA SER A 453 -19.30 -7.84 -14.64
C SER A 453 -19.56 -6.65 -15.57
N TYR A 454 -20.81 -6.23 -15.69
CA TYR A 454 -21.25 -5.14 -16.56
C TYR A 454 -22.22 -4.17 -15.88
N ALA A 455 -22.66 -4.47 -14.66
CA ALA A 455 -23.63 -3.65 -13.95
C ALA A 455 -23.09 -2.27 -13.54
N ARG A 456 -24.01 -1.31 -13.37
CA ARG A 456 -23.74 0.12 -13.16
C ARG A 456 -23.01 0.74 -14.36
N GLN A 457 -23.79 1.04 -15.38
CA GLN A 457 -23.33 1.92 -16.45
C GLN A 457 -23.81 3.36 -16.17
N ASP A 458 -23.11 4.36 -16.71
CA ASP A 458 -23.53 5.76 -16.65
C ASP A 458 -24.94 5.92 -17.27
N SER A 459 -25.68 6.94 -16.82
CA SER A 459 -27.00 7.27 -17.38
C SER A 459 -26.89 7.67 -18.85
N ILE A 460 -27.90 7.30 -19.63
CA ILE A 460 -28.04 7.67 -21.05
C ILE A 460 -28.55 9.10 -21.12
N GLU A 461 -27.84 9.96 -21.81
CA GLU A 461 -28.32 11.28 -22.15
C GLU A 461 -29.41 11.15 -23.25
N ALA A 462 -30.61 11.58 -22.96
CA ALA A 462 -31.71 11.60 -23.88
C ALA A 462 -32.53 12.89 -23.72
N VAL A 463 -33.20 13.30 -24.74
CA VAL A 463 -34.03 14.52 -24.72
C VAL A 463 -35.45 14.21 -25.22
N CYS A 464 -36.43 14.86 -24.62
CA CYS A 464 -37.78 14.81 -25.10
C CYS A 464 -37.96 15.88 -26.21
N GLN A 465 -38.35 15.44 -27.41
CA GLN A 465 -38.63 16.33 -28.54
C GLN A 465 -40.06 16.06 -29.03
N ASN A 466 -40.88 17.10 -29.09
CA ASN A 466 -42.29 16.99 -29.53
C ASN A 466 -43.08 15.91 -28.76
N GLY A 467 -42.81 15.76 -27.47
CA GLY A 467 -43.48 14.78 -26.63
C GLY A 467 -42.97 13.34 -26.79
N THR A 468 -41.86 13.14 -27.49
CA THR A 468 -41.26 11.82 -27.70
C THR A 468 -39.82 11.76 -27.20
N VAL A 469 -39.41 10.59 -26.73
CA VAL A 469 -38.00 10.27 -26.40
C VAL A 469 -37.61 9.04 -27.22
N ASP A 470 -36.54 9.18 -28.00
CA ASP A 470 -36.01 8.12 -28.86
C ASP A 470 -34.88 7.36 -28.14
N LEU A 471 -35.17 6.12 -27.77
CA LEU A 471 -34.23 5.13 -27.21
C LEU A 471 -34.27 3.86 -28.11
N SER A 472 -34.58 4.00 -29.40
CA SER A 472 -34.72 2.88 -30.34
C SER A 472 -33.44 2.07 -30.50
N SER A 473 -32.27 2.68 -30.28
CA SER A 473 -30.97 1.96 -30.23
C SER A 473 -30.90 0.89 -29.14
N GLU A 474 -31.75 1.00 -28.12
CA GLU A 474 -31.80 0.08 -26.98
C GLU A 474 -33.05 -0.84 -27.03
N ALA A 475 -33.85 -0.79 -28.11
CA ALA A 475 -35.12 -1.51 -28.20
C ALA A 475 -34.98 -3.03 -28.08
N GLU A 476 -33.88 -3.57 -28.60
CA GLU A 476 -33.56 -4.99 -28.51
C GLU A 476 -32.05 -5.25 -28.51
N VAL A 477 -31.64 -6.39 -27.96
CA VAL A 477 -30.28 -6.89 -28.02
C VAL A 477 -30.28 -8.29 -28.62
N LYS A 478 -29.76 -8.43 -29.84
CA LYS A 478 -29.73 -9.72 -30.59
C LYS A 478 -31.06 -10.45 -30.54
N GLY A 479 -32.16 -9.75 -30.80
CA GLY A 479 -33.50 -10.27 -30.81
C GLY A 479 -34.19 -10.41 -29.45
N THR A 480 -33.51 -10.05 -28.34
CA THR A 480 -34.13 -9.99 -27.02
C THR A 480 -34.66 -8.58 -26.75
N PRO A 481 -35.98 -8.40 -26.55
CA PRO A 481 -36.57 -7.08 -26.36
C PRO A 481 -36.17 -6.46 -25.03
N THR A 482 -36.07 -5.12 -25.00
CA THR A 482 -35.85 -4.33 -23.81
C THR A 482 -37.16 -3.84 -23.22
N THR A 483 -37.31 -3.92 -21.91
CA THR A 483 -38.45 -3.38 -21.18
C THR A 483 -38.14 -1.95 -20.73
N PHE A 484 -39.02 -1.00 -21.05
CA PHE A 484 -38.91 0.41 -20.69
C PHE A 484 -39.97 0.75 -19.62
N ARG A 485 -39.55 1.34 -18.51
CA ARG A 485 -40.43 1.84 -17.43
C ARG A 485 -40.07 3.28 -17.12
N TRP A 486 -41.06 4.14 -16.99
CA TRP A 486 -40.87 5.57 -16.76
C TRP A 486 -41.27 5.96 -15.33
N PHE A 487 -40.49 6.82 -14.73
CA PHE A 487 -40.65 7.29 -13.34
C PHE A 487 -40.57 8.80 -13.27
N VAL A 488 -41.28 9.39 -12.29
CA VAL A 488 -41.08 10.77 -11.85
C VAL A 488 -40.01 10.75 -10.74
N GLY A 489 -38.86 11.26 -11.03
CA GLY A 489 -37.67 11.14 -10.15
C GLY A 489 -36.92 9.81 -10.30
N MET A 490 -35.78 9.72 -9.67
CA MET A 490 -34.93 8.52 -9.73
C MET A 490 -35.50 7.41 -8.84
N PRO A 491 -35.91 6.26 -9.39
CA PRO A 491 -36.40 5.15 -8.59
C PRO A 491 -35.26 4.51 -7.78
N SER A 492 -35.60 4.00 -6.58
CA SER A 492 -34.73 3.19 -5.74
C SER A 492 -34.99 1.70 -5.94
N LEU A 493 -34.15 0.86 -5.40
CA LEU A 493 -34.38 -0.58 -5.29
C LEU A 493 -34.76 -0.93 -3.85
N ASP A 494 -35.73 -1.82 -3.68
CA ASP A 494 -36.05 -2.40 -2.39
C ASP A 494 -35.17 -3.62 -2.06
N GLU A 495 -35.44 -4.27 -0.94
CA GLU A 495 -34.72 -5.47 -0.46
C GLU A 495 -34.79 -6.68 -1.44
N ASN A 496 -35.79 -6.69 -2.34
CA ASN A 496 -35.97 -7.72 -3.36
C ASN A 496 -35.37 -7.34 -4.72
N ASN A 497 -34.65 -6.20 -4.82
CA ASN A 497 -34.17 -5.58 -6.04
C ASN A 497 -35.28 -5.12 -7.00
N GLU A 498 -36.49 -4.84 -6.48
CA GLU A 498 -37.58 -4.28 -7.26
C GLU A 498 -37.52 -2.75 -7.27
N LEU A 499 -37.84 -2.15 -8.44
CA LEU A 499 -37.84 -0.69 -8.59
C LEU A 499 -39.01 -0.08 -7.83
N GLN A 500 -38.72 0.87 -6.96
CA GLN A 500 -39.67 1.64 -6.15
C GLN A 500 -39.58 3.12 -6.50
N GLY A 501 -40.72 3.72 -6.78
CA GLY A 501 -40.85 5.13 -7.14
C GLY A 501 -42.22 5.47 -7.71
N GLU A 502 -42.43 6.73 -8.06
CA GLU A 502 -43.63 7.18 -8.76
C GLU A 502 -43.53 6.79 -10.24
N GLU A 503 -44.10 5.62 -10.59
CA GLU A 503 -44.07 5.08 -11.94
C GLU A 503 -45.22 5.63 -12.75
N LEU A 504 -44.95 6.06 -14.00
CA LEU A 504 -45.97 6.43 -14.96
C LEU A 504 -46.73 5.19 -15.47
N VAL A 505 -48.04 5.33 -15.72
CA VAL A 505 -48.91 4.23 -16.11
C VAL A 505 -48.77 3.94 -17.62
N PRO A 506 -48.28 2.73 -17.99
CA PRO A 506 -48.22 2.35 -19.40
C PRO A 506 -49.58 2.40 -20.09
N ASN A 507 -49.61 2.83 -21.34
CA ASN A 507 -50.77 3.05 -22.21
C ASN A 507 -51.67 4.25 -21.83
N ASP A 508 -51.68 4.68 -20.57
CA ASP A 508 -52.43 5.87 -20.13
C ASP A 508 -51.60 7.13 -20.21
N GLU A 509 -50.38 7.11 -19.65
CA GLU A 509 -49.49 8.27 -19.55
C GLU A 509 -48.36 8.26 -20.58
N TYR A 510 -47.97 7.08 -21.08
CA TYR A 510 -47.00 6.93 -22.18
C TYR A 510 -47.24 5.64 -22.97
N THR A 511 -46.69 5.59 -24.19
CA THR A 511 -46.60 4.38 -25.00
C THR A 511 -45.17 4.21 -25.50
N VAL A 512 -44.72 2.95 -25.69
CA VAL A 512 -43.43 2.65 -26.29
C VAL A 512 -43.61 1.81 -27.53
N ASP A 513 -43.02 2.22 -28.63
CA ASP A 513 -43.02 1.46 -29.90
C ASP A 513 -41.60 1.44 -30.45
N GLY A 514 -40.99 0.25 -30.57
CA GLY A 514 -39.62 0.08 -31.04
C GLY A 514 -38.57 0.92 -30.25
N GLY A 515 -38.77 1.12 -28.94
CA GLY A 515 -37.90 1.93 -28.09
C GLY A 515 -38.17 3.44 -28.15
N VAL A 516 -39.08 3.90 -28.98
CA VAL A 516 -39.54 5.30 -29.01
C VAL A 516 -40.70 5.46 -28.04
N THR A 517 -40.52 6.26 -27.00
CA THR A 517 -41.59 6.60 -26.05
C THR A 517 -42.33 7.84 -26.51
N THR A 518 -43.67 7.78 -26.51
CA THR A 518 -44.55 8.93 -26.71
C THR A 518 -45.32 9.20 -25.43
N PHE A 519 -45.16 10.38 -24.85
CA PHE A 519 -45.87 10.80 -23.64
C PHE A 519 -47.25 11.35 -23.94
N LYS A 520 -48.21 11.04 -23.05
CA LYS A 520 -49.59 11.54 -23.03
C LYS A 520 -49.86 12.42 -21.82
N LEU A 521 -48.78 12.93 -21.18
CA LEU A 521 -48.86 13.75 -19.98
C LEU A 521 -49.43 15.12 -20.26
N THR A 522 -50.25 15.65 -19.34
CA THR A 522 -50.87 16.98 -19.44
C THR A 522 -50.12 18.07 -18.68
N GLY A 523 -49.21 17.68 -17.76
CA GLY A 523 -48.35 18.59 -16.97
C GLY A 523 -46.92 18.59 -17.45
N SER A 524 -46.14 19.59 -17.06
CA SER A 524 -44.72 19.65 -17.31
C SER A 524 -43.95 18.95 -16.20
N PHE A 525 -42.94 18.19 -16.58
CA PHE A 525 -42.04 17.47 -15.67
C PHE A 525 -40.59 17.82 -16.04
N ASP A 526 -39.70 18.00 -15.05
CA ASP A 526 -38.27 18.29 -15.25
C ASP A 526 -37.36 17.15 -14.75
N ASN A 527 -37.95 16.03 -14.32
CA ASN A 527 -37.26 14.95 -13.64
C ASN A 527 -37.77 13.54 -14.09
N LEU A 528 -38.22 13.38 -15.31
CA LEU A 528 -38.58 12.06 -15.82
C LEU A 528 -37.33 11.20 -16.02
N VAL A 529 -37.43 9.93 -15.65
CA VAL A 529 -36.36 8.93 -15.81
C VAL A 529 -36.92 7.68 -16.44
N CYS A 530 -36.29 7.21 -17.50
CA CYS A 530 -36.54 5.87 -18.02
C CYS A 530 -35.58 4.87 -17.38
N THR A 531 -36.12 3.77 -16.86
CA THR A 531 -35.34 2.58 -16.55
C THR A 531 -35.56 1.53 -17.62
N MET A 532 -34.47 0.84 -17.95
CA MET A 532 -34.49 -0.19 -19.01
C MET A 532 -33.89 -1.48 -18.44
N THR A 533 -34.54 -2.60 -18.71
CA THR A 533 -34.05 -3.94 -18.37
C THR A 533 -34.09 -4.84 -19.60
N ASN A 534 -33.14 -5.76 -19.72
CA ASN A 534 -33.07 -6.70 -20.82
C ASN A 534 -32.58 -8.07 -20.29
N ASP A 535 -33.29 -9.15 -20.63
CA ASP A 535 -32.99 -10.49 -20.11
C ASP A 535 -31.61 -11.02 -20.54
N ARG A 536 -30.99 -10.42 -21.56
CA ARG A 536 -29.63 -10.76 -21.96
C ARG A 536 -28.59 -10.22 -20.95
N PHE A 537 -28.95 -9.16 -20.23
CA PHE A 537 -28.11 -8.55 -19.19
C PHE A 537 -28.92 -8.36 -17.89
N PRO A 538 -29.32 -9.47 -17.23
CA PRO A 538 -30.31 -9.44 -16.14
C PRO A 538 -29.89 -8.65 -14.91
N ASN A 539 -28.57 -8.43 -14.71
CA ASN A 539 -28.04 -7.70 -13.57
C ASN A 539 -27.87 -6.18 -13.83
N LEU A 540 -28.26 -5.70 -15.04
CA LEU A 540 -28.13 -4.28 -15.39
C LEU A 540 -29.53 -3.64 -15.49
N ILE A 541 -29.76 -2.64 -14.66
CA ILE A 541 -30.82 -1.66 -14.85
C ILE A 541 -30.17 -0.41 -15.42
N GLN A 542 -30.34 -0.22 -16.73
CA GLN A 542 -29.87 0.98 -17.41
C GLN A 542 -30.87 2.12 -17.21
N ARG A 543 -30.38 3.36 -17.12
CA ARG A 543 -31.22 4.52 -16.83
C ARG A 543 -30.86 5.68 -17.74
N THR A 544 -31.87 6.54 -18.01
CA THR A 544 -31.59 7.85 -18.59
C THR A 544 -31.15 8.85 -17.50
N ALA A 545 -30.47 9.92 -17.89
CA ALA A 545 -30.43 11.13 -17.10
C ALA A 545 -31.84 11.72 -16.92
N TYR A 546 -31.99 12.75 -16.10
CA TYR A 546 -33.28 13.43 -15.97
C TYR A 546 -33.70 14.08 -17.29
N ILE A 547 -34.91 13.82 -17.71
CA ILE A 547 -35.50 14.33 -18.94
C ILE A 547 -36.61 15.31 -18.59
N THR A 548 -36.60 16.47 -19.23
CA THR A 548 -37.66 17.45 -19.11
C THR A 548 -38.72 17.18 -20.17
N PHE A 549 -39.98 17.06 -19.75
CA PHE A 549 -41.16 17.02 -20.61
C PHE A 549 -41.96 18.29 -20.45
N ASP A 550 -42.26 18.96 -21.54
CA ASP A 550 -43.18 20.10 -21.61
C ASP A 550 -44.22 19.86 -22.71
N PRO A 551 -45.49 19.68 -22.35
CA PRO A 551 -46.55 19.42 -23.35
C PRO A 551 -46.73 20.58 -24.34
N THR A 552 -46.19 21.76 -24.03
CA THR A 552 -46.29 22.93 -24.92
C THR A 552 -45.09 23.08 -25.86
N ALA A 553 -44.02 22.31 -25.66
CA ALA A 553 -42.79 22.41 -26.45
C ALA A 553 -42.94 22.03 -27.95
N GLY A 554 -44.08 21.47 -28.35
CA GLY A 554 -44.37 21.12 -29.74
C GLY A 554 -45.42 21.99 -30.42
N ILE A 555 -46.06 22.93 -29.74
CA ILE A 555 -47.13 23.77 -30.31
C ILE A 555 -46.57 25.14 -30.71
N GLY A 556 -46.11 25.24 -31.94
CA GLY A 556 -45.87 26.55 -32.56
C GLY A 556 -44.41 26.90 -32.82
N GLN A 557 -43.88 26.49 -33.97
CA GLN A 557 -42.96 27.35 -34.70
C GLN A 557 -43.73 28.59 -35.23
N ALA A 558 -44.01 29.51 -34.32
CA ALA A 558 -44.18 30.90 -34.78
C ALA A 558 -42.78 31.41 -35.05
N SER A 559 -42.49 31.72 -36.30
CA SER A 559 -41.27 32.42 -36.73
C SER A 559 -41.07 33.71 -35.93
N LEU A 560 -40.29 33.67 -34.83
CA LEU A 560 -39.90 34.84 -34.09
C LEU A 560 -38.58 35.39 -34.65
N SER A 561 -38.70 36.52 -35.31
CA SER A 561 -37.64 37.25 -36.00
C SER A 561 -36.69 38.02 -35.08
N SER A 562 -36.40 37.62 -33.86
CA SER A 562 -35.31 38.21 -33.09
C SER A 562 -34.81 37.26 -32.00
N ALA A 563 -33.59 36.79 -32.13
CA ALA A 563 -32.88 36.13 -31.05
C ALA A 563 -32.69 37.10 -29.86
N PRO A 564 -32.82 36.66 -28.60
CA PRO A 564 -32.50 37.52 -27.45
C PRO A 564 -31.07 38.01 -27.57
N ALA A 565 -30.87 39.33 -27.46
CA ALA A 565 -29.55 39.89 -27.44
C ALA A 565 -28.97 39.72 -26.03
N VAL A 566 -27.89 39.03 -25.92
CA VAL A 566 -27.14 38.88 -24.67
C VAL A 566 -25.82 39.64 -24.78
N ARG A 567 -25.57 40.60 -23.87
CA ARG A 567 -24.31 41.35 -23.78
C ARG A 567 -23.64 41.06 -22.44
N VAL A 568 -22.36 40.78 -22.47
CA VAL A 568 -21.53 40.57 -21.28
C VAL A 568 -20.54 41.73 -21.16
N GLN A 569 -20.57 42.44 -20.04
CA GLN A 569 -19.65 43.55 -19.77
C GLN A 569 -19.27 43.56 -18.28
N SER A 570 -17.99 43.41 -17.99
CA SER A 570 -17.43 43.49 -16.62
C SER A 570 -18.17 42.65 -15.57
N GLY A 571 -18.40 41.37 -15.85
CA GLY A 571 -19.10 40.44 -14.96
C GLY A 571 -20.63 40.59 -14.90
N SER A 572 -21.20 41.58 -15.62
CA SER A 572 -22.64 41.75 -15.75
C SER A 572 -23.13 41.21 -17.08
N VAL A 573 -24.21 40.46 -17.04
CA VAL A 573 -24.89 39.87 -18.20
C VAL A 573 -26.22 40.63 -18.37
N SER A 574 -26.34 41.39 -19.45
CA SER A 574 -27.59 42.06 -19.83
C SER A 574 -28.30 41.26 -20.90
N ILE A 575 -29.57 40.96 -20.66
CA ILE A 575 -30.38 40.13 -21.54
C ILE A 575 -31.57 41.00 -22.00
N SER A 576 -31.82 41.02 -23.32
CA SER A 576 -32.98 41.69 -23.89
C SER A 576 -33.76 40.74 -24.79
N ALA A 577 -35.09 40.77 -24.66
CA ALA A 577 -36.04 39.96 -25.46
C ALA A 577 -37.28 40.81 -25.74
N SER A 578 -38.05 40.45 -26.76
CA SER A 578 -39.32 41.07 -27.06
C SER A 578 -40.41 40.66 -26.06
N GLY A 579 -41.00 41.63 -25.32
CA GLY A 579 -42.08 41.37 -24.37
C GLY A 579 -41.62 41.00 -22.96
N GLN A 580 -42.57 40.66 -22.07
CA GLN A 580 -42.25 40.07 -20.78
C GLN A 580 -41.76 38.65 -20.99
N ALA A 581 -40.56 38.36 -20.46
CA ALA A 581 -39.93 37.03 -20.59
C ALA A 581 -39.13 36.72 -19.33
N GLU A 582 -38.79 35.44 -19.19
CA GLU A 582 -37.91 34.97 -18.14
C GLU A 582 -36.62 34.39 -18.78
N ALA A 583 -35.48 34.81 -18.28
CA ALA A 583 -34.19 34.26 -18.63
C ALA A 583 -33.74 33.24 -17.56
N ARG A 584 -33.40 32.04 -18.00
CA ARG A 584 -32.82 31.00 -17.17
C ARG A 584 -31.34 30.82 -17.54
N ILE A 585 -30.46 30.78 -16.56
CA ILE A 585 -29.02 30.71 -16.77
C ILE A 585 -28.50 29.43 -16.12
N TYR A 586 -27.82 28.62 -16.89
CA TYR A 586 -27.30 27.31 -16.48
C TYR A 586 -25.77 27.28 -16.55
N GLY A 587 -25.14 26.59 -15.61
CA GLY A 587 -23.74 26.20 -15.73
C GLY A 587 -23.53 25.08 -16.76
N LEU A 588 -22.30 24.79 -17.15
CA LEU A 588 -21.97 23.70 -18.07
C LEU A 588 -22.36 22.30 -17.54
N ASN A 589 -22.56 22.17 -16.24
CA ASN A 589 -23.05 20.96 -15.57
C ASN A 589 -24.57 20.80 -15.61
N GLY A 590 -25.28 21.64 -16.40
CA GLY A 590 -26.74 21.63 -16.52
C GLY A 590 -27.51 22.20 -15.33
N ARG A 591 -26.83 22.56 -14.23
CA ARG A 591 -27.49 23.12 -13.05
C ARG A 591 -27.89 24.59 -13.31
N MET A 592 -29.13 24.93 -13.00
CA MET A 592 -29.57 26.33 -13.05
C MET A 592 -28.85 27.17 -12.01
N VAL A 593 -28.17 28.22 -12.47
CA VAL A 593 -27.36 29.14 -11.67
C VAL A 593 -28.18 30.37 -11.27
N ALA A 594 -29.05 30.79 -12.17
CA ALA A 594 -29.89 31.98 -11.94
C ALA A 594 -31.14 31.99 -12.82
N ARG A 595 -32.16 32.71 -12.33
CA ARG A 595 -33.41 33.05 -13.03
C ARG A 595 -33.58 34.58 -12.97
N LEU A 596 -33.93 35.17 -14.09
CA LEU A 596 -34.07 36.63 -14.23
C LEU A 596 -35.36 36.96 -14.95
N SER A 597 -36.27 37.68 -14.29
CA SER A 597 -37.46 38.24 -14.96
C SER A 597 -37.07 39.49 -15.78
N LEU A 598 -37.44 39.46 -17.07
CA LEU A 598 -37.13 40.55 -17.98
C LEU A 598 -38.28 41.60 -17.94
N ASN A 599 -38.11 42.66 -17.15
CA ASN A 599 -39.08 43.73 -17.06
C ASN A 599 -38.98 44.62 -18.31
N HIS A 600 -40.11 44.81 -19.01
CA HIS A 600 -40.16 45.48 -20.32
C HIS A 600 -39.17 44.91 -21.35
N GLY A 601 -38.93 43.58 -21.26
CA GLY A 601 -38.03 42.89 -22.15
C GLY A 601 -36.54 43.01 -21.84
N GLN A 602 -36.15 43.59 -20.69
CA GLN A 602 -34.75 43.78 -20.33
C GLN A 602 -34.47 43.33 -18.88
N GLY A 603 -33.30 42.76 -18.65
CA GLY A 603 -32.83 42.38 -17.32
C GLY A 603 -31.32 42.26 -17.29
N THR A 604 -30.75 42.52 -16.14
CA THR A 604 -29.29 42.42 -15.93
C THR A 604 -29.01 41.64 -14.66
N ILE A 605 -28.00 40.77 -14.71
CA ILE A 605 -27.55 39.96 -13.59
C ILE A 605 -26.03 39.92 -13.55
N LYS A 606 -25.46 39.89 -12.34
CA LYS A 606 -24.01 39.65 -12.15
C LYS A 606 -23.77 38.15 -11.99
N LEU A 607 -22.80 37.63 -12.74
CA LEU A 607 -22.34 36.27 -12.65
C LEU A 607 -20.83 36.24 -12.37
N LEU A 608 -20.38 35.21 -11.71
CA LEU A 608 -18.96 34.94 -11.54
C LEU A 608 -18.30 34.62 -12.89
N PRO A 609 -16.97 34.78 -13.03
CA PRO A 609 -16.29 34.35 -14.25
C PRO A 609 -16.56 32.88 -14.53
N GLY A 610 -16.90 32.58 -15.77
CA GLY A 610 -17.29 31.21 -16.16
C GLY A 610 -18.00 31.15 -17.50
N VAL A 611 -18.35 29.94 -17.92
CA VAL A 611 -19.12 29.66 -19.13
C VAL A 611 -20.52 29.25 -18.73
N TYR A 612 -21.53 29.91 -19.34
CA TYR A 612 -22.95 29.72 -19.02
C TYR A 612 -23.77 29.52 -20.28
N ILE A 613 -24.91 28.87 -20.14
CA ILE A 613 -25.95 28.76 -21.14
C ILE A 613 -27.12 29.65 -20.68
N VAL A 614 -27.52 30.58 -21.50
CA VAL A 614 -28.65 31.45 -21.23
C VAL A 614 -29.82 31.00 -22.11
N CYS A 615 -30.95 30.70 -21.49
CA CYS A 615 -32.19 30.32 -22.16
C CYS A 615 -33.26 31.41 -21.95
N VAL A 616 -33.80 31.92 -23.02
CA VAL A 616 -34.89 32.91 -23.00
C VAL A 616 -35.91 32.55 -24.09
N ASN A 617 -37.20 32.37 -23.73
CA ASN A 617 -38.27 32.01 -24.68
C ASN A 617 -37.87 30.85 -25.58
N ASN A 618 -37.35 29.76 -25.01
CA ASN A 618 -36.87 28.55 -25.71
C ASN A 618 -35.72 28.76 -26.71
N LYS A 619 -35.03 29.91 -26.64
CA LYS A 619 -33.78 30.12 -27.38
C LYS A 619 -32.61 30.11 -26.43
N THR A 620 -31.59 29.37 -26.78
CA THR A 620 -30.39 29.19 -25.96
C THR A 620 -29.20 29.91 -26.61
N GLY A 621 -28.33 30.48 -25.76
CA GLY A 621 -27.08 31.09 -26.18
C GLY A 621 -25.99 30.79 -25.17
N LYS A 622 -24.80 30.41 -25.64
CA LYS A 622 -23.60 30.24 -24.81
C LYS A 622 -22.95 31.59 -24.56
N ILE A 623 -22.66 31.92 -23.33
CA ILE A 623 -21.92 33.13 -22.94
C ILE A 623 -20.67 32.80 -22.15
N ILE A 624 -19.69 33.69 -22.24
CA ILE A 624 -18.46 33.64 -21.43
C ILE A 624 -18.40 34.92 -20.62
N VAL A 625 -18.42 34.77 -19.30
CA VAL A 625 -18.21 35.88 -18.36
C VAL A 625 -16.75 35.86 -17.95
N LYS A 626 -16.04 36.95 -18.19
CA LYS A 626 -14.61 37.11 -17.88
C LYS A 626 -14.42 37.86 -16.57
#